data_8b514b5d4620372ccb426ad3e7ce3aad
#
_entry.id   8b514b5d4620372ccb426ad3e7ce3aad
#
_cell.length_a   1.000
_cell.length_b   1.000
_cell.length_c   1.000
_cell.angle_alpha   90.00
_cell.angle_beta   90.00
_cell.angle_gamma   90.00
#
_symmetry.space_group_name_H-M   'P 1'
#
loop_
_entity.id
_entity.type
_entity.pdbx_description
1 polymer ?
#
loop_
_entity_poly.entity_id
_entity_poly.type
_entity_poly.pdbx_seq_one_letter_code
_entity_poly.pdbx_strand_id
1 'polypeptide(L)'
;MKTPEREIHGGVKFRVDFLSAAIPADARLEELKWWCAEFHRRNFAPPYGEYSQGNLSFRIRPGEDAFIVTGSQVGWKDSLSDDRFVTVHGCDMERGTVTASGTRDPS
;
A
#
# COMPACT_ATOMS: atom_id res chain seq x y z
N MET A 1 6.95 0.93 -18.68
CA MET A 1 8.21 1.48 -18.12
C MET A 1 8.60 0.67 -16.89
N LYS A 2 9.85 0.37 -16.77
CA LYS A 2 10.36 -0.49 -15.71
C LYS A 2 10.67 0.32 -14.46
N THR A 3 10.11 -0.09 -13.32
CA THR A 3 10.41 0.54 -12.04
C THR A 3 11.76 0.06 -11.53
N PRO A 4 12.61 0.91 -10.97
CA PRO A 4 13.86 0.45 -10.37
C PRO A 4 13.60 -0.46 -9.17
N GLU A 5 14.55 -1.31 -8.87
CA GLU A 5 14.49 -2.14 -7.68
C GLU A 5 14.43 -1.29 -6.43
N ARG A 6 13.63 -1.74 -5.47
CA ARG A 6 13.48 -1.04 -4.21
C ARG A 6 13.75 -1.97 -3.05
N GLU A 7 14.39 -1.44 -2.05
CA GLU A 7 14.65 -2.16 -0.83
C GLU A 7 13.40 -2.12 0.06
N ILE A 8 12.93 -3.28 0.48
CA ILE A 8 11.73 -3.44 1.30
C ILE A 8 12.09 -4.33 2.48
N HIS A 9 11.70 -3.91 3.70
CA HIS A 9 11.81 -4.71 4.92
C HIS A 9 13.19 -5.34 5.13
N GLY A 10 14.16 -4.52 5.48
CA GLY A 10 15.45 -5.01 5.94
C GLY A 10 16.36 -5.55 4.84
N GLY A 11 16.23 -5.05 3.63
CA GLY A 11 17.17 -5.38 2.58
C GLY A 11 16.65 -6.30 1.49
N VAL A 12 15.43 -6.77 1.63
CA VAL A 12 14.78 -7.51 0.55
C VAL A 12 14.43 -6.55 -0.58
N LYS A 13 14.89 -6.86 -1.78
CA LYS A 13 14.65 -6.02 -2.95
C LYS A 13 13.58 -6.60 -3.83
N PHE A 14 12.59 -5.77 -4.15
CA PHE A 14 11.54 -6.11 -5.08
C PHE A 14 11.45 -5.06 -6.17
N ARG A 15 11.12 -5.52 -7.36
CA ARG A 15 10.74 -4.62 -8.45
C ARG A 15 9.22 -4.51 -8.46
N VAL A 16 8.72 -3.28 -8.56
CA VAL A 16 7.29 -3.04 -8.68
C VAL A 16 6.98 -2.77 -10.15
N ASP A 17 6.13 -3.59 -10.74
CA ASP A 17 5.64 -3.40 -12.09
C ASP A 17 4.22 -2.84 -12.02
N PHE A 18 4.04 -1.60 -12.45
CA PHE A 18 2.73 -0.95 -12.46
C PHE A 18 1.98 -1.28 -13.74
N LEU A 19 0.80 -1.89 -13.59
CA LEU A 19 -0.08 -2.14 -14.73
C LEU A 19 -0.79 -0.87 -15.19
N SER A 20 -1.07 0.03 -14.25
CA SER A 20 -1.71 1.30 -14.54
C SER A 20 -1.51 2.27 -13.38
N ALA A 21 -1.81 3.55 -13.62
CA ALA A 21 -1.85 4.55 -12.56
C ALA A 21 -3.24 4.66 -11.91
N ALA A 22 -4.11 3.67 -12.14
CA ALA A 22 -5.47 3.71 -11.63
C ALA A 22 -5.48 3.67 -10.10
N ILE A 23 -6.16 4.62 -9.49
CA ILE A 23 -6.35 4.72 -8.06
C ILE A 23 -7.43 3.71 -7.66
N PRO A 24 -7.28 2.99 -6.53
CA PRO A 24 -8.30 2.04 -6.11
C PRO A 24 -9.68 2.70 -5.97
N ALA A 25 -10.72 2.02 -6.47
CA ALA A 25 -12.09 2.52 -6.48
C ALA A 25 -13.04 1.51 -5.84
N ASP A 26 -12.66 0.99 -4.69
CA ASP A 26 -13.46 0.01 -3.94
C ASP A 26 -14.18 0.72 -2.79
N ALA A 27 -15.48 0.40 -2.62
CA ALA A 27 -16.30 1.01 -1.58
C ALA A 27 -15.74 0.77 -0.16
N ARG A 28 -15.05 -0.35 0.04
CA ARG A 28 -14.43 -0.67 1.33
C ARG A 28 -13.22 0.21 1.66
N LEU A 29 -12.77 1.01 0.72
CA LEU A 29 -11.66 1.94 0.95
C LEU A 29 -12.02 2.96 2.04
N GLU A 30 -13.29 3.36 2.13
CA GLU A 30 -13.75 4.27 3.19
C GLU A 30 -13.57 3.63 4.58
N GLU A 31 -13.87 2.34 4.70
CA GLU A 31 -13.64 1.62 5.95
C GLU A 31 -12.15 1.50 6.26
N LEU A 32 -11.33 1.23 5.25
CA LEU A 32 -9.88 1.17 5.45
C LEU A 32 -9.33 2.51 5.92
N LYS A 33 -9.80 3.62 5.35
CA LYS A 33 -9.44 4.96 5.79
C LYS A 33 -9.84 5.21 7.24
N TRP A 34 -11.02 4.74 7.62
CA TRP A 34 -11.49 4.86 8.99
C TRP A 34 -10.55 4.13 9.95
N TRP A 35 -10.15 2.90 9.61
CA TRP A 35 -9.20 2.15 10.43
C TRP A 35 -7.82 2.80 10.47
N CYS A 36 -7.37 3.40 9.37
CA CYS A 36 -6.12 4.16 9.37
C CYS A 36 -6.18 5.32 10.37
N ALA A 37 -7.27 6.06 10.36
CA ALA A 37 -7.47 7.17 11.30
C ALA A 37 -7.52 6.68 12.74
N GLU A 38 -8.20 5.57 13.00
CA GLU A 38 -8.27 4.96 14.32
C GLU A 38 -6.90 4.49 14.82
N PHE A 39 -6.11 3.87 13.94
CA PHE A 39 -4.76 3.46 14.30
C PHE A 39 -3.89 4.65 14.65
N HIS A 40 -4.01 5.73 13.89
CA HIS A 40 -3.28 6.95 14.17
C HIS A 40 -3.72 7.56 15.50
N ARG A 41 -5.02 7.67 15.74
CA ARG A 41 -5.59 8.24 16.97
C ARG A 41 -5.19 7.44 18.21
N ARG A 42 -5.09 6.11 18.09
CA ARG A 42 -4.72 5.22 19.18
C ARG A 42 -3.21 5.00 19.31
N ASN A 43 -2.43 5.70 18.50
CA ASN A 43 -0.98 5.61 18.50
C ASN A 43 -0.45 4.22 18.12
N PHE A 44 -1.19 3.47 17.31
CA PHE A 44 -0.73 2.21 16.74
C PHE A 44 0.05 2.40 15.45
N ALA A 45 -0.02 3.59 14.86
CA ALA A 45 0.75 3.98 13.69
C ALA A 45 1.43 5.32 13.99
N PRO A 46 2.41 5.33 14.90
CA PRO A 46 3.03 6.58 15.33
C PRO A 46 3.78 7.27 14.20
N PRO A 47 3.83 8.58 14.20
CA PRO A 47 4.60 9.32 13.20
C PRO A 47 6.09 9.04 13.33
N TYR A 48 6.77 9.04 12.17
CA TYR A 48 8.21 8.90 12.08
C TYR A 48 8.71 9.95 11.09
N GLY A 49 9.14 11.09 11.59
CA GLY A 49 9.43 12.23 10.73
C GLY A 49 8.17 12.69 10.01
N GLU A 50 8.20 12.71 8.69
CA GLU A 50 7.05 13.08 7.85
C GLU A 50 6.12 11.89 7.56
N TYR A 51 6.46 10.68 8.02
CA TYR A 51 5.76 9.45 7.71
C TYR A 51 5.21 8.83 8.98
N SER A 52 4.25 7.95 8.83
CA SER A 52 3.77 7.14 9.94
C SER A 52 4.19 5.69 9.74
N GLN A 53 4.35 4.97 10.83
CA GLN A 53 4.67 3.55 10.81
C GLN A 53 3.41 2.71 10.69
N GLY A 54 3.59 1.51 10.20
CA GLY A 54 2.48 0.55 10.09
C GLY A 54 1.74 0.67 8.78
N ASN A 55 1.13 -0.43 8.38
CA ASN A 55 0.37 -0.54 7.14
C ASN A 55 -0.95 -1.24 7.40
N LEU A 56 -1.96 -0.90 6.63
CA LEU A 56 -3.27 -1.52 6.68
C LEU A 56 -3.66 -1.95 5.28
N SER A 57 -4.30 -3.10 5.19
CA SER A 57 -4.73 -3.64 3.90
C SER A 57 -6.00 -4.47 4.05
N PHE A 58 -6.67 -4.73 2.93
CA PHE A 58 -7.73 -5.72 2.88
C PHE A 58 -7.66 -6.48 1.55
N ARG A 59 -8.02 -7.75 1.58
CA ARG A 59 -8.14 -8.55 0.36
C ARG A 59 -9.37 -8.12 -0.42
N ILE A 60 -9.24 -8.01 -1.74
CA ILE A 60 -10.35 -7.61 -2.59
C ILE A 60 -11.40 -8.71 -2.61
N ARG A 61 -10.96 -9.98 -2.75
CA ARG A 61 -11.86 -11.14 -2.76
C ARG A 61 -11.28 -12.28 -1.94
N PRO A 62 -12.10 -13.00 -1.18
CA PRO A 62 -11.63 -14.18 -0.45
C PRO A 62 -11.01 -15.20 -1.39
N GLY A 63 -9.88 -15.78 -1.00
CA GLY A 63 -9.19 -16.80 -1.76
C GLY A 63 -8.34 -16.29 -2.92
N GLU A 64 -8.35 -15.00 -3.20
CA GLU A 64 -7.50 -14.37 -4.20
C GLU A 64 -6.35 -13.62 -3.52
N ASP A 65 -5.23 -13.45 -4.25
CA ASP A 65 -4.05 -12.79 -3.69
C ASP A 65 -4.11 -11.27 -3.76
N ALA A 66 -4.96 -10.72 -4.61
CA ALA A 66 -5.04 -9.28 -4.80
C ALA A 66 -5.56 -8.57 -3.54
N PHE A 67 -4.94 -7.44 -3.20
CA PHE A 67 -5.33 -6.65 -2.04
C PHE A 67 -5.05 -5.17 -2.27
N ILE A 68 -5.71 -4.33 -1.47
CA ILE A 68 -5.44 -2.90 -1.42
C ILE A 68 -4.70 -2.61 -0.13
N VAL A 69 -3.62 -1.82 -0.23
CA VAL A 69 -2.74 -1.51 0.88
C VAL A 69 -2.41 -0.02 0.86
N THR A 70 -2.05 0.53 2.01
CA THR A 70 -1.51 1.89 2.08
C THR A 70 -0.23 1.97 1.25
N GLY A 71 -0.06 3.07 0.53
CA GLY A 71 1.15 3.32 -0.24
C GLY A 71 2.36 3.56 0.68
N SER A 72 3.56 3.41 0.13
CA SER A 72 4.78 3.68 0.87
C SER A 72 4.94 5.18 1.13
N GLN A 73 5.59 5.52 2.22
CA GLN A 73 5.93 6.89 2.57
C GLN A 73 4.73 7.83 2.60
N VAL A 74 3.55 7.30 2.94
CA VAL A 74 2.41 8.16 3.21
C VAL A 74 2.60 8.83 4.57
N GLY A 75 2.07 10.03 4.70
CA GLY A 75 2.15 10.78 5.94
C GLY A 75 1.23 10.22 7.02
N TRP A 76 0.68 11.11 7.82
CA TRP A 76 -0.18 10.73 8.92
C TRP A 76 -1.47 10.10 8.39
N LYS A 77 -1.85 8.98 9.02
CA LYS A 77 -2.95 8.16 8.52
C LYS A 77 -4.34 8.63 8.93
N ASP A 78 -4.45 9.81 9.52
CA ASP A 78 -5.72 10.36 9.96
C ASP A 78 -6.49 11.09 8.85
N SER A 79 -5.83 11.34 7.70
CA SER A 79 -6.50 12.04 6.60
C SER A 79 -5.91 11.64 5.25
N LEU A 80 -6.12 10.39 4.86
CA LEU A 80 -5.60 9.86 3.60
C LEU A 80 -6.64 9.98 2.48
N SER A 81 -6.21 10.51 1.34
CA SER A 81 -7.00 10.49 0.11
C SER A 81 -6.84 9.16 -0.62
N ASP A 82 -7.71 8.88 -1.58
CA ASP A 82 -7.75 7.59 -2.28
C ASP A 82 -6.43 7.27 -3.00
N ASP A 83 -5.72 8.28 -3.48
CA ASP A 83 -4.45 8.11 -4.20
C ASP A 83 -3.30 7.68 -3.30
N ARG A 84 -3.51 7.64 -1.98
CA ARG A 84 -2.53 7.13 -1.01
C ARG A 84 -2.59 5.61 -0.86
N PHE A 85 -3.50 4.96 -1.57
CA PHE A 85 -3.68 3.52 -1.54
C PHE A 85 -3.29 2.92 -2.89
N VAL A 86 -2.85 1.67 -2.85
CA VAL A 86 -2.34 0.95 -4.01
C VAL A 86 -3.01 -0.41 -4.07
N THR A 87 -3.41 -0.82 -5.27
CA THR A 87 -3.87 -2.18 -5.50
C THR A 87 -2.66 -3.05 -5.84
N VAL A 88 -2.44 -4.10 -5.07
CA VAL A 88 -1.45 -5.12 -5.40
C VAL A 88 -2.19 -6.29 -6.03
N HIS A 89 -1.85 -6.62 -7.27
CA HIS A 89 -2.51 -7.69 -8.02
C HIS A 89 -1.92 -9.06 -7.72
N GLY A 90 -0.63 -9.11 -7.41
CA GLY A 90 0.06 -10.33 -7.07
C GLY A 90 1.55 -10.11 -7.00
N CYS A 91 2.27 -11.17 -6.69
CA CYS A 91 3.73 -11.13 -6.67
C CYS A 91 4.32 -12.42 -7.23
N ASP A 92 5.52 -12.30 -7.78
CA ASP A 92 6.31 -13.43 -8.26
C ASP A 92 7.57 -13.48 -7.40
N MET A 93 7.61 -14.40 -6.47
CA MET A 93 8.71 -14.52 -5.52
C MET A 93 10.01 -14.94 -6.20
N GLU A 94 9.94 -15.73 -7.27
CA GLU A 94 11.13 -16.16 -8.00
C GLU A 94 11.79 -14.99 -8.73
N ARG A 95 10.99 -14.11 -9.29
CA ARG A 95 11.48 -12.94 -10.01
C ARG A 95 11.68 -11.72 -9.10
N GLY A 96 11.18 -11.77 -7.87
CA GLY A 96 11.22 -10.64 -6.97
C GLY A 96 10.39 -9.46 -7.50
N THR A 97 9.24 -9.73 -8.11
CA THR A 97 8.39 -8.69 -8.68
C THR A 97 7.04 -8.63 -7.98
N VAL A 98 6.52 -7.42 -7.84
CA VAL A 98 5.17 -7.13 -7.35
C VAL A 98 4.43 -6.38 -8.46
N THR A 99 3.25 -6.85 -8.80
CA THR A 99 2.40 -6.20 -9.82
C THR A 99 1.35 -5.35 -9.14
N ALA A 100 1.27 -4.08 -9.49
CA ALA A 100 0.43 -3.13 -8.79
C ALA A 100 -0.27 -2.15 -9.73
N SER A 101 -1.25 -1.44 -9.21
CA SER A 101 -1.87 -0.29 -9.85
C SER A 101 -2.01 0.83 -8.84
N GLY A 102 -1.64 2.04 -9.24
CA GLY A 102 -1.68 3.21 -8.37
C GLY A 102 -0.62 4.21 -8.74
N THR A 103 -0.47 5.23 -7.89
CA THR A 103 0.47 6.33 -8.11
C THR A 103 1.63 6.31 -7.12
N ARG A 104 1.68 5.32 -6.23
CA ARG A 104 2.75 5.15 -5.24
C ARG A 104 3.18 3.70 -5.18
N ASP A 105 4.38 3.45 -4.69
CA ASP A 105 4.81 2.09 -4.38
C ASP A 105 3.95 1.54 -3.23
N PRO A 106 3.61 0.26 -3.23
CA PRO A 106 2.95 -0.37 -2.09
C PRO A 106 3.90 -0.45 -0.89
N SER A 107 3.32 -0.38 0.27
CA SER A 107 4.10 -0.52 1.50
C SER A 107 4.47 -1.95 1.80
#